data_7d64277446b76350d174e85a0bddcfbd
#
_entry.id   7d64277446b76350d174e85a0bddcfbd
#
_cell.length_a   1.000
_cell.length_b   1.000
_cell.length_c   1.000
_cell.angle_alpha   90.00
_cell.angle_beta   90.00
_cell.angle_gamma   90.00
#
_symmetry.space_group_name_H-M   'P 1'
#
loop_
_entity.id
_entity.type
_entity.pdbx_description
1 polymer ?
#
loop_
_entity_poly.entity_id
_entity_poly.type
_entity_poly.pdbx_seq_one_letter_code
_entity_poly.pdbx_strand_id
1 'polypeptide(L)'
;LYNAHSGRYALLRLQHRAGGASVPKFHRLDVRALPMDSGISMPLQKAIERTLAAGKQVLVFLNRRGFASCLICNDCGWIGQCPDCDARLTLHQRYDELRCHHCGHVEKRPLNCPKCASLQMHPVGEGTERAEERLRTLFPKVPVLRIDRDSTARKGSLDKILDEVHKGQPCILLGTQMLAKGHHFPRVTLVAILNADGGLFSADFRASERMAQLILRSEEHPS
;
A
#
# COMPACT_ATOMS: atom_id res chain seq x y z
N LEU A 1 13.85 -13.91 17.53
CA LEU A 1 15.04 -14.55 16.90
C LEU A 1 16.26 -14.52 17.84
N TYR A 2 16.66 -13.37 18.39
CA TYR A 2 17.83 -13.26 19.28
C TYR A 2 17.80 -14.28 20.44
N ASN A 3 16.68 -14.38 21.18
CA ASN A 3 16.54 -15.32 22.30
C ASN A 3 16.57 -16.80 21.85
N ALA A 4 16.16 -17.11 20.63
CA ALA A 4 16.26 -18.45 20.08
C ALA A 4 17.71 -18.75 19.64
N HIS A 5 18.42 -17.79 19.05
CA HIS A 5 19.83 -17.94 18.70
C HIS A 5 20.74 -17.98 19.92
N SER A 6 20.39 -17.28 21.00
CA SER A 6 21.14 -17.33 22.28
C SER A 6 20.82 -18.56 23.13
N GLY A 7 20.01 -19.50 22.63
CA GLY A 7 19.66 -20.73 23.34
C GLY A 7 18.65 -20.58 24.50
N ARG A 8 18.07 -19.37 24.68
CA ARG A 8 17.04 -19.12 25.73
C ARG A 8 15.70 -19.75 25.38
N TYR A 9 15.39 -19.89 24.09
CA TYR A 9 14.17 -20.52 23.57
C TYR A 9 14.51 -21.56 22.52
N ALA A 10 13.68 -22.60 22.41
CA ALA A 10 13.79 -23.58 21.34
C ALA A 10 13.46 -22.91 19.99
N LEU A 11 14.30 -23.15 18.97
CA LEU A 11 14.07 -22.70 17.60
C LEU A 11 13.33 -23.78 16.82
N LEU A 12 12.04 -23.57 16.59
CA LEU A 12 11.23 -24.42 15.73
C LEU A 12 11.13 -23.81 14.34
N ARG A 13 11.44 -24.57 13.31
CA ARG A 13 11.35 -24.15 11.92
C ARG A 13 10.30 -24.95 11.18
N LEU A 14 9.31 -24.29 10.62
CA LEU A 14 8.38 -24.87 9.67
C LEU A 14 9.05 -24.83 8.29
N GLN A 15 9.43 -25.99 7.76
CA GLN A 15 10.15 -26.10 6.49
C GLN A 15 9.23 -26.04 5.27
N HIS A 16 7.94 -26.35 5.45
CA HIS A 16 6.96 -26.40 4.37
C HIS A 16 5.82 -25.45 4.64
N ARG A 17 5.30 -24.84 3.59
CA ARG A 17 4.07 -24.02 3.67
C ARG A 17 2.85 -24.94 3.76
N ALA A 18 1.83 -24.51 4.48
CA ALA A 18 0.55 -25.18 4.50
C ALA A 18 -0.02 -25.24 3.07
N GLY A 19 -0.60 -26.41 2.69
CA GLY A 19 -1.21 -26.57 1.37
C GLY A 19 -0.26 -26.71 0.18
N GLY A 20 1.07 -26.82 0.39
CA GLY A 20 2.04 -26.98 -0.71
C GLY A 20 2.24 -25.71 -1.58
N ALA A 21 1.84 -24.56 -1.08
CA ALA A 21 1.93 -23.30 -1.82
C ALA A 21 3.38 -22.92 -2.18
N SER A 22 3.59 -22.49 -3.42
CA SER A 22 4.89 -21.99 -3.89
C SER A 22 5.19 -20.58 -3.36
N VAL A 23 6.47 -20.23 -3.28
CA VAL A 23 6.88 -18.86 -2.93
C VAL A 23 6.49 -17.90 -4.07
N PRO A 24 5.80 -16.79 -3.79
CA PRO A 24 5.46 -15.84 -4.83
C PRO A 24 6.71 -15.18 -5.41
N LYS A 25 6.63 -14.80 -6.68
CA LYS A 25 7.68 -14.03 -7.35
C LYS A 25 7.51 -12.55 -7.04
N PHE A 26 8.55 -11.93 -6.48
CA PHE A 26 8.56 -10.50 -6.21
C PHE A 26 9.08 -9.72 -7.41
N HIS A 27 8.33 -8.68 -7.77
CA HIS A 27 8.73 -7.71 -8.78
C HIS A 27 8.72 -6.32 -8.15
N ARG A 28 9.88 -5.68 -8.11
CA ARG A 28 10.00 -4.28 -7.73
C ARG A 28 9.91 -3.41 -8.97
N LEU A 29 8.93 -2.53 -9.00
CA LEU A 29 8.75 -1.55 -10.06
C LEU A 29 9.26 -0.19 -9.58
N ASP A 30 10.28 0.36 -10.26
CA ASP A 30 10.67 1.75 -10.07
C ASP A 30 9.67 2.65 -10.76
N VAL A 31 8.96 3.46 -9.96
CA VAL A 31 7.89 4.34 -10.47
C VAL A 31 8.38 5.78 -10.67
N ARG A 32 9.64 6.08 -10.38
CA ARG A 32 10.22 7.39 -10.67
C ARG A 32 10.17 7.65 -12.18
N ALA A 33 9.82 8.86 -12.56
CA ALA A 33 9.61 9.28 -13.94
C ALA A 33 8.53 8.51 -14.73
N LEU A 34 7.76 7.62 -14.11
CA LEU A 34 6.59 7.03 -14.74
C LEU A 34 5.34 7.91 -14.52
N PRO A 35 4.51 8.09 -15.54
CA PRO A 35 3.19 8.70 -15.33
C PRO A 35 2.39 7.84 -14.35
N MET A 36 1.96 8.47 -13.27
CA MET A 36 1.17 7.82 -12.22
C MET A 36 -0.18 8.49 -12.11
N ASP A 37 -1.24 7.71 -12.02
CA ASP A 37 -2.56 8.20 -11.69
C ASP A 37 -3.11 7.40 -10.50
N SER A 38 -3.34 8.11 -9.41
CA SER A 38 -3.82 7.53 -8.14
C SER A 38 -2.98 6.34 -7.65
N GLY A 39 -1.66 6.38 -7.89
CA GLY A 39 -0.73 5.31 -7.53
C GLY A 39 -0.67 4.15 -8.52
N ILE A 40 -1.41 4.20 -9.63
CA ILE A 40 -1.46 3.14 -10.64
C ILE A 40 -0.62 3.56 -11.85
N SER A 41 0.43 2.81 -12.13
CA SER A 41 1.29 2.98 -13.31
C SER A 41 0.81 2.10 -14.46
N MET A 42 1.21 2.44 -15.68
CA MET A 42 0.90 1.64 -16.87
C MET A 42 1.38 0.18 -16.77
N PRO A 43 2.59 -0.13 -16.29
CA PRO A 43 3.02 -1.52 -16.11
C PRO A 43 2.13 -2.29 -15.13
N LEU A 44 1.69 -1.66 -14.04
CA LEU A 44 0.76 -2.27 -13.09
C LEU A 44 -0.61 -2.51 -13.72
N GLN A 45 -1.15 -1.54 -14.46
CA GLN A 45 -2.40 -1.72 -15.20
C GLN A 45 -2.34 -2.95 -16.09
N LYS A 46 -1.29 -3.10 -16.89
CA LYS A 46 -1.10 -4.28 -17.77
C LYS A 46 -1.00 -5.60 -17.00
N ALA A 47 -0.40 -5.59 -15.82
CA ALA A 47 -0.34 -6.79 -14.97
C ALA A 47 -1.72 -7.17 -14.45
N ILE A 48 -2.52 -6.18 -14.01
CA ILE A 48 -3.91 -6.37 -13.58
C ILE A 48 -4.74 -6.94 -14.73
N GLU A 49 -4.68 -6.34 -15.93
CA GLU A 49 -5.41 -6.79 -17.11
C GLU A 49 -5.14 -8.27 -17.44
N ARG A 50 -3.86 -8.66 -17.46
CA ARG A 50 -3.47 -10.06 -17.72
C ARG A 50 -4.01 -11.02 -16.68
N THR A 51 -3.97 -10.65 -15.41
CA THR A 51 -4.47 -11.49 -14.31
C THR A 51 -5.98 -11.67 -14.41
N LEU A 52 -6.72 -10.59 -14.64
CA LEU A 52 -8.18 -10.63 -14.80
C LEU A 52 -8.60 -11.43 -16.06
N ALA A 53 -7.90 -11.26 -17.16
CA ALA A 53 -8.14 -12.02 -18.41
C ALA A 53 -7.90 -13.53 -18.23
N ALA A 54 -7.00 -13.93 -17.31
CA ALA A 54 -6.79 -15.32 -16.92
C ALA A 54 -7.87 -15.88 -15.96
N GLY A 55 -8.94 -15.11 -15.68
CA GLY A 55 -10.01 -15.53 -14.76
C GLY A 55 -9.60 -15.50 -13.30
N LYS A 56 -8.54 -14.76 -12.94
CA LYS A 56 -7.99 -14.69 -11.59
C LYS A 56 -8.35 -13.37 -10.90
N GLN A 57 -8.07 -13.30 -9.61
CA GLN A 57 -8.34 -12.15 -8.78
C GLN A 57 -7.06 -11.36 -8.49
N VAL A 58 -7.20 -10.07 -8.25
CA VAL A 58 -6.11 -9.16 -7.95
C VAL A 58 -6.33 -8.53 -6.57
N LEU A 59 -5.29 -8.47 -5.76
CA LEU A 59 -5.27 -7.71 -4.52
C LEU A 59 -4.41 -6.46 -4.70
N VAL A 60 -5.01 -5.29 -4.58
CA VAL A 60 -4.30 -4.01 -4.53
C VAL A 60 -4.26 -3.53 -3.09
N PHE A 61 -3.07 -3.54 -2.54
CA PHE A 61 -2.84 -3.16 -1.16
C PHE A 61 -2.35 -1.72 -1.08
N LEU A 62 -3.06 -0.89 -0.34
CA LEU A 62 -2.67 0.47 -0.03
C LEU A 62 -2.00 0.52 1.34
N ASN A 63 -0.74 0.89 1.37
CA ASN A 63 -0.02 1.06 2.62
C ASN A 63 -0.40 2.40 3.27
N ARG A 64 -1.56 2.43 3.97
CA ARG A 64 -2.15 3.67 4.52
C ARG A 64 -1.80 3.96 5.99
N ARG A 65 -1.22 3.04 6.76
CA ARG A 65 -0.98 3.30 8.19
C ARG A 65 0.21 4.22 8.42
N GLY A 66 -0.07 5.35 9.04
CA GLY A 66 0.93 6.34 9.44
C GLY A 66 1.21 7.41 8.41
N PHE A 67 0.49 7.45 7.29
CA PHE A 67 0.59 8.51 6.30
C PHE A 67 -0.37 9.64 6.60
N ALA A 68 0.15 10.55 7.29
CA ALA A 68 -0.10 11.94 7.04
C ALA A 68 0.38 12.22 5.60
N SER A 69 -0.44 12.84 4.77
CA SER A 69 -0.11 13.12 3.37
C SER A 69 1.23 13.85 3.30
N CYS A 70 2.30 13.17 2.87
CA CYS A 70 3.60 13.82 2.66
C CYS A 70 3.63 14.44 1.28
N LEU A 71 4.34 15.55 1.13
CA LEU A 71 4.62 16.15 -0.18
C LEU A 71 5.93 15.56 -0.72
N ILE A 72 5.88 14.98 -1.92
CA ILE A 72 7.04 14.37 -2.58
C ILE A 72 7.26 15.01 -3.95
N CYS A 73 8.51 15.21 -4.32
CA CYS A 73 8.90 15.58 -5.68
C CYS A 73 9.10 14.33 -6.52
N ASN A 74 8.38 14.23 -7.65
CA ASN A 74 8.46 13.06 -8.53
C ASN A 74 9.81 12.98 -9.28
N ASP A 75 10.45 14.12 -9.53
CA ASP A 75 11.69 14.16 -10.31
C ASP A 75 12.94 13.80 -9.51
N CYS A 76 13.06 14.31 -8.27
CA CYS A 76 14.26 14.10 -7.47
C CYS A 76 14.06 13.28 -6.19
N GLY A 77 12.81 12.89 -5.89
CA GLY A 77 12.48 12.15 -4.69
C GLY A 77 12.56 12.96 -3.39
N TRP A 78 12.63 14.30 -3.46
CA TRP A 78 12.59 15.15 -2.26
C TRP A 78 11.27 14.92 -1.50
N ILE A 79 11.36 14.87 -0.18
CA ILE A 79 10.20 14.70 0.71
C ILE A 79 10.26 15.83 1.76
N GLY A 80 9.11 16.44 2.06
CA GLY A 80 8.98 17.45 3.11
C GLY A 80 9.48 16.93 4.46
N GLN A 81 10.56 17.51 4.96
CA GLN A 81 11.18 17.17 6.24
C GLN A 81 11.11 18.38 7.16
N CYS A 82 10.83 18.15 8.44
CA CYS A 82 10.77 19.22 9.42
C CYS A 82 12.18 19.81 9.63
N PRO A 83 12.32 21.16 9.59
CA PRO A 83 13.62 21.79 9.86
C PRO A 83 14.01 21.75 11.34
N ASP A 84 13.04 21.57 12.26
CA ASP A 84 13.24 21.63 13.70
C ASP A 84 13.42 20.26 14.34
N CYS A 85 13.09 19.17 13.59
CA CYS A 85 13.27 17.80 14.07
C CYS A 85 13.33 16.83 12.86
N ASP A 86 13.64 15.55 13.12
CA ASP A 86 13.82 14.54 12.06
C ASP A 86 12.49 13.98 11.49
N ALA A 87 11.34 14.50 11.95
CA ALA A 87 10.04 14.02 11.50
C ALA A 87 9.69 14.53 10.08
N ARG A 88 8.83 13.78 9.41
CA ARG A 88 8.27 14.19 8.12
C ARG A 88 7.14 15.19 8.32
N LEU A 89 7.06 16.15 7.39
CA LEU A 89 5.96 17.12 7.35
C LEU A 89 4.73 16.50 6.71
N THR A 90 3.57 16.79 7.28
CA THR A 90 2.26 16.40 6.79
C THR A 90 1.64 17.52 5.99
N LEU A 91 1.19 17.22 4.78
CA LEU A 91 0.41 18.16 3.97
C LEU A 91 -1.04 18.23 4.45
N HIS A 92 -1.46 19.39 4.89
CA HIS A 92 -2.84 19.72 5.20
C HIS A 92 -3.47 20.46 4.01
N GLN A 93 -4.05 19.71 3.07
CA GLN A 93 -4.58 20.28 1.80
C GLN A 93 -5.61 21.40 2.02
N ARG A 94 -6.46 21.30 3.06
CA ARG A 94 -7.47 22.32 3.38
C ARG A 94 -6.86 23.69 3.69
N TYR A 95 -5.66 23.71 4.28
CA TYR A 95 -4.97 24.93 4.70
C TYR A 95 -3.79 25.28 3.81
N ASP A 96 -3.48 24.44 2.82
CA ASP A 96 -2.32 24.53 1.92
C ASP A 96 -0.99 24.73 2.67
N GLU A 97 -0.81 23.94 3.73
CA GLU A 97 0.35 24.03 4.62
C GLU A 97 0.93 22.64 4.94
N LEU A 98 2.20 22.64 5.30
CA LEU A 98 2.92 21.49 5.83
C LEU A 98 3.03 21.62 7.35
N ARG A 99 2.67 20.57 8.10
CA ARG A 99 2.75 20.52 9.57
C ARG A 99 3.60 19.36 10.05
N CYS A 100 4.39 19.61 11.07
CA CYS A 100 5.05 18.57 11.85
C CYS A 100 4.15 18.15 13.00
N HIS A 101 3.72 16.89 13.05
CA HIS A 101 2.95 16.35 14.17
C HIS A 101 3.79 15.97 15.38
N HIS A 102 5.13 16.10 15.29
CA HIS A 102 6.03 15.81 16.40
C HIS A 102 6.38 17.06 17.21
N CYS A 103 6.82 18.15 16.55
CA CYS A 103 7.22 19.38 17.24
C CYS A 103 6.26 20.56 17.03
N GLY A 104 5.25 20.42 16.18
CA GLY A 104 4.27 21.48 15.92
C GLY A 104 4.69 22.51 14.86
N HIS A 105 5.86 22.37 14.23
CA HIS A 105 6.30 23.26 13.15
C HIS A 105 5.25 23.33 12.04
N VAL A 106 5.03 24.53 11.50
CA VAL A 106 4.09 24.80 10.39
C VAL A 106 4.77 25.68 9.35
N GLU A 107 4.69 25.29 8.09
CA GLU A 107 5.16 26.07 6.97
C GLU A 107 4.18 26.02 5.80
N LYS A 108 4.24 27.01 4.90
CA LYS A 108 3.43 26.99 3.68
C LYS A 108 3.90 25.89 2.73
N ARG A 109 2.95 25.31 2.02
CA ARG A 109 3.28 24.38 0.94
C ARG A 109 4.18 25.07 -0.10
N PRO A 110 5.36 24.51 -0.42
CA PRO A 110 6.21 25.05 -1.47
C PRO A 110 5.54 24.83 -2.84
N LEU A 111 5.56 25.84 -3.70
CA LEU A 111 5.07 25.75 -5.08
C LEU A 111 5.98 24.87 -5.95
N ASN A 112 7.29 24.98 -5.72
CA ASN A 112 8.33 24.24 -6.43
C ASN A 112 9.12 23.38 -5.44
N CYS A 113 9.72 22.32 -5.94
CA CYS A 113 10.60 21.49 -5.13
C CYS A 113 11.77 22.30 -4.57
N PRO A 114 11.98 22.37 -3.26
CA PRO A 114 13.10 23.10 -2.67
C PRO A 114 14.49 22.56 -3.09
N LYS A 115 14.55 21.31 -3.57
CA LYS A 115 15.81 20.66 -3.96
C LYS A 115 16.14 20.83 -5.44
N CYS A 116 15.17 20.73 -6.35
CA CYS A 116 15.42 20.71 -7.81
C CYS A 116 14.57 21.71 -8.59
N ALA A 117 13.80 22.56 -7.90
CA ALA A 117 12.90 23.55 -8.48
C ALA A 117 11.78 22.99 -9.39
N SER A 118 11.58 21.67 -9.44
CA SER A 118 10.53 21.05 -10.21
C SER A 118 9.14 21.41 -9.69
N LEU A 119 8.19 21.54 -10.60
CA LEU A 119 6.75 21.70 -10.31
C LEU A 119 6.05 20.36 -10.02
N GLN A 120 6.74 19.24 -10.25
CA GLN A 120 6.17 17.89 -10.09
C GLN A 120 6.12 17.45 -8.62
N MET A 121 5.37 18.22 -7.84
CA MET A 121 5.16 18.00 -6.41
C MET A 121 3.81 17.34 -6.18
N HIS A 122 3.81 16.13 -5.62
CA HIS A 122 2.59 15.36 -5.40
C HIS A 122 2.40 15.00 -3.93
N PRO A 123 1.16 15.09 -3.41
CA PRO A 123 0.84 14.52 -2.11
C PRO A 123 0.85 13.00 -2.22
N VAL A 124 1.60 12.34 -1.35
CA VAL A 124 1.58 10.88 -1.20
C VAL A 124 0.74 10.53 0.02
N GLY A 125 -0.14 9.55 -0.12
CA GLY A 125 -1.07 9.17 0.94
C GLY A 125 -2.53 9.53 0.60
N GLU A 126 -2.83 9.83 -0.66
CA GLU A 126 -4.20 9.98 -1.13
C GLU A 126 -4.99 8.68 -0.98
N GLY A 127 -6.24 8.85 -0.53
CA GLY A 127 -7.03 7.76 0.05
C GLY A 127 -7.38 6.61 -0.90
N THR A 128 -7.81 5.52 -0.29
CA THR A 128 -8.42 4.35 -0.94
C THR A 128 -9.50 4.72 -1.96
N GLU A 129 -10.18 5.84 -1.77
CA GLU A 129 -11.27 6.32 -2.64
C GLU A 129 -10.79 6.69 -4.04
N ARG A 130 -9.70 7.43 -4.17
CA ARG A 130 -9.16 7.78 -5.49
C ARG A 130 -8.61 6.57 -6.23
N ALA A 131 -7.93 5.68 -5.53
CA ALA A 131 -7.46 4.44 -6.13
C ALA A 131 -8.64 3.55 -6.58
N GLU A 132 -9.72 3.50 -5.79
CA GLU A 132 -10.95 2.80 -6.14
C GLU A 132 -11.61 3.38 -7.40
N GLU A 133 -11.81 4.69 -7.43
CA GLU A 133 -12.39 5.41 -8.57
C GLU A 133 -11.56 5.17 -9.85
N ARG A 134 -10.23 5.25 -9.71
CA ARG A 134 -9.33 4.99 -10.84
C ARG A 134 -9.43 3.55 -11.34
N LEU A 135 -9.42 2.57 -10.45
CA LEU A 135 -9.56 1.16 -10.82
C LEU A 135 -10.91 0.89 -11.48
N ARG A 136 -12.00 1.48 -11.00
CA ARG A 136 -13.34 1.37 -11.63
C ARG A 136 -13.36 1.98 -13.04
N THR A 137 -12.67 3.10 -13.22
CA THR A 137 -12.55 3.75 -14.55
C THR A 137 -11.74 2.89 -15.52
N LEU A 138 -10.64 2.30 -15.05
CA LEU A 138 -9.78 1.46 -15.89
C LEU A 138 -10.42 0.10 -16.21
N PHE A 139 -11.20 -0.46 -15.28
CA PHE A 139 -11.78 -1.80 -15.36
C PHE A 139 -13.31 -1.79 -15.15
N PRO A 140 -14.08 -1.11 -16.01
CA PRO A 140 -15.52 -0.87 -15.77
C PRO A 140 -16.38 -2.14 -15.73
N LYS A 141 -15.88 -3.24 -16.28
CA LYS A 141 -16.57 -4.54 -16.32
C LYS A 141 -16.20 -5.49 -15.17
N VAL A 142 -15.28 -5.06 -14.30
CA VAL A 142 -14.74 -5.89 -13.21
C VAL A 142 -15.15 -5.29 -11.87
N PRO A 143 -15.71 -6.07 -10.94
CA PRO A 143 -16.01 -5.59 -9.60
C PRO A 143 -14.76 -5.13 -8.86
N VAL A 144 -14.78 -3.89 -8.34
CA VAL A 144 -13.76 -3.37 -7.42
C VAL A 144 -14.34 -3.37 -6.02
N LEU A 145 -13.82 -4.24 -5.16
CA LEU A 145 -14.30 -4.50 -3.80
C LEU A 145 -13.36 -3.85 -2.80
N ARG A 146 -13.80 -2.78 -2.14
CA ARG A 146 -13.00 -2.07 -1.14
C ARG A 146 -13.19 -2.65 0.25
N ILE A 147 -12.07 -2.96 0.92
CA ILE A 147 -12.02 -3.43 2.31
C ILE A 147 -11.13 -2.49 3.11
N ASP A 148 -11.75 -1.53 3.76
CA ASP A 148 -11.12 -0.63 4.72
C ASP A 148 -12.03 -0.43 5.94
N ARG A 149 -11.60 0.38 6.90
CA ARG A 149 -12.36 0.64 8.13
C ARG A 149 -13.74 1.23 7.83
N ASP A 150 -13.84 2.09 6.83
CA ASP A 150 -15.05 2.82 6.51
C ASP A 150 -16.06 1.93 5.78
N SER A 151 -15.58 1.14 4.78
CA SER A 151 -16.42 0.19 4.03
C SER A 151 -16.92 -0.98 4.89
N THR A 152 -16.21 -1.31 5.96
CA THR A 152 -16.52 -2.43 6.86
C THR A 152 -17.13 -2.00 8.20
N ALA A 153 -17.44 -0.72 8.38
CA ALA A 153 -17.98 -0.19 9.64
C ALA A 153 -19.34 -0.78 10.01
N ARG A 154 -20.15 -1.18 9.04
CA ARG A 154 -21.45 -1.82 9.30
C ARG A 154 -21.29 -3.30 9.55
N LYS A 155 -21.96 -3.83 10.59
CA LYS A 155 -21.96 -5.27 10.92
C LYS A 155 -22.39 -6.11 9.71
N GLY A 156 -21.59 -7.15 9.37
CA GLY A 156 -21.85 -8.05 8.25
C GLY A 156 -21.47 -7.52 6.85
N SER A 157 -20.94 -6.30 6.72
CA SER A 157 -20.47 -5.80 5.41
C SER A 157 -19.19 -6.49 4.95
N LEU A 158 -18.29 -6.82 5.86
CA LEU A 158 -17.09 -7.58 5.54
C LEU A 158 -17.44 -8.98 5.03
N ASP A 159 -18.34 -9.69 5.72
CA ASP A 159 -18.75 -11.03 5.35
C ASP A 159 -19.33 -11.08 3.93
N LYS A 160 -20.18 -10.12 3.57
CA LYS A 160 -20.74 -10.00 2.21
C LYS A 160 -19.66 -9.81 1.15
N ILE A 161 -18.64 -8.99 1.44
CA ILE A 161 -17.52 -8.78 0.51
C ILE A 161 -16.70 -10.06 0.38
N LEU A 162 -16.42 -10.73 1.49
CA LEU A 162 -15.70 -12.01 1.48
C LEU A 162 -16.45 -13.10 0.72
N ASP A 163 -17.77 -13.21 0.90
CA ASP A 163 -18.62 -14.13 0.16
C ASP A 163 -18.54 -13.86 -1.36
N GLU A 164 -18.55 -12.59 -1.76
CA GLU A 164 -18.40 -12.22 -3.17
C GLU A 164 -17.04 -12.66 -3.73
N VAL A 165 -15.98 -12.45 -2.98
CA VAL A 165 -14.62 -12.90 -3.35
C VAL A 165 -14.53 -14.42 -3.47
N HIS A 166 -15.13 -15.13 -2.53
CA HIS A 166 -15.11 -16.61 -2.50
C HIS A 166 -15.92 -17.27 -3.63
N LYS A 167 -16.80 -16.53 -4.31
CA LYS A 167 -17.42 -17.01 -5.57
C LYS A 167 -16.40 -17.28 -6.68
N GLY A 168 -15.17 -16.77 -6.53
CA GLY A 168 -14.06 -17.05 -7.44
C GLY A 168 -14.12 -16.34 -8.78
N GLN A 169 -15.07 -15.42 -8.99
CA GLN A 169 -15.13 -14.60 -10.20
C GLN A 169 -13.98 -13.56 -10.21
N PRO A 170 -13.51 -13.16 -11.40
CA PRO A 170 -12.50 -12.11 -11.51
C PRO A 170 -12.96 -10.83 -10.82
N CYS A 171 -12.16 -10.32 -9.90
CA CYS A 171 -12.42 -9.07 -9.19
C CYS A 171 -11.10 -8.43 -8.74
N ILE A 172 -11.17 -7.15 -8.41
CA ILE A 172 -10.08 -6.40 -7.82
C ILE A 172 -10.44 -6.12 -6.36
N LEU A 173 -9.68 -6.69 -5.45
CA LEU A 173 -9.73 -6.36 -4.03
C LEU A 173 -8.86 -5.14 -3.78
N LEU A 174 -9.41 -4.11 -3.19
CA LEU A 174 -8.67 -2.92 -2.80
C LEU A 174 -8.75 -2.76 -1.28
N GLY A 175 -7.62 -2.69 -0.62
CA GLY A 175 -7.68 -2.51 0.81
C GLY A 175 -6.40 -2.10 1.49
N THR A 176 -6.52 -1.97 2.80
CA THR A 176 -5.43 -1.61 3.71
C THR A 176 -5.06 -2.83 4.57
N GLN A 177 -4.32 -2.60 5.64
CA GLN A 177 -3.83 -3.68 6.53
C GLN A 177 -4.92 -4.65 7.08
N MET A 178 -6.20 -4.33 6.94
CA MET A 178 -7.27 -5.25 7.33
C MET A 178 -7.28 -6.52 6.47
N LEU A 179 -6.92 -6.43 5.19
CA LEU A 179 -6.81 -7.57 4.28
C LEU A 179 -5.62 -8.50 4.61
N ALA A 180 -4.61 -7.99 5.29
CA ALA A 180 -3.42 -8.76 5.62
C ALA A 180 -3.61 -9.69 6.83
N LYS A 181 -4.80 -9.76 7.44
CA LYS A 181 -5.04 -10.53 8.67
C LYS A 181 -6.16 -11.54 8.49
N GLY A 182 -5.79 -12.83 8.47
CA GLY A 182 -6.72 -13.93 8.72
C GLY A 182 -7.69 -14.30 7.60
N HIS A 183 -7.49 -13.78 6.39
CA HIS A 183 -8.31 -14.16 5.23
C HIS A 183 -7.48 -14.92 4.20
N HIS A 184 -8.05 -15.97 3.67
CA HIS A 184 -7.46 -16.77 2.60
C HIS A 184 -8.20 -16.50 1.27
N PHE A 185 -7.44 -16.12 0.24
CA PHE A 185 -7.98 -15.79 -1.09
C PHE A 185 -7.35 -16.66 -2.18
N PRO A 186 -7.86 -17.89 -2.39
CA PRO A 186 -7.20 -18.89 -3.24
C PRO A 186 -7.15 -18.51 -4.72
N ARG A 187 -7.94 -17.54 -5.17
CA ARG A 187 -7.98 -17.07 -6.57
C ARG A 187 -7.17 -15.80 -6.80
N VAL A 188 -6.61 -15.21 -5.75
CA VAL A 188 -5.71 -14.04 -5.87
C VAL A 188 -4.33 -14.53 -6.30
N THR A 189 -3.91 -14.15 -7.50
CA THR A 189 -2.59 -14.52 -8.08
C THR A 189 -1.69 -13.31 -8.36
N LEU A 190 -2.22 -12.10 -8.17
CA LEU A 190 -1.45 -10.85 -8.21
C LEU A 190 -1.73 -10.04 -6.96
N VAL A 191 -0.68 -9.72 -6.22
CA VAL A 191 -0.72 -8.74 -5.13
C VAL A 191 0.11 -7.52 -5.53
N ALA A 192 -0.51 -6.36 -5.58
CA ALA A 192 0.15 -5.10 -5.85
C ALA A 192 0.19 -4.25 -4.58
N ILE A 193 1.37 -3.87 -4.13
CA ILE A 193 1.54 -2.97 -3.00
C ILE A 193 1.83 -1.58 -3.56
N LEU A 194 0.85 -0.69 -3.44
CA LEU A 194 1.00 0.69 -3.86
C LEU A 194 1.72 1.48 -2.77
N ASN A 195 2.56 2.42 -3.20
CA ASN A 195 3.30 3.30 -2.31
C ASN A 195 4.07 2.53 -1.22
N ALA A 196 4.80 1.49 -1.62
CA ALA A 196 5.60 0.67 -0.72
C ALA A 196 6.62 1.51 0.07
N ASP A 197 7.29 2.46 -0.60
CA ASP A 197 8.28 3.35 0.02
C ASP A 197 7.65 4.23 1.09
N GLY A 198 6.39 4.54 0.94
CA GLY A 198 5.67 5.32 1.90
C GLY A 198 5.73 4.75 3.31
N GLY A 199 5.67 3.45 3.51
CA GLY A 199 5.84 2.82 4.82
C GLY A 199 7.22 3.04 5.45
N LEU A 200 8.24 3.25 4.64
CA LEU A 200 9.61 3.51 5.10
C LEU A 200 9.80 4.94 5.62
N PHE A 201 8.91 5.85 5.24
CA PHE A 201 8.98 7.27 5.58
C PHE A 201 8.07 7.68 6.75
N SER A 202 7.49 6.71 7.45
CA SER A 202 6.71 6.98 8.65
C SER A 202 7.61 7.46 9.81
N ALA A 203 7.08 8.32 10.66
CA ALA A 203 7.72 8.71 11.93
C ALA A 203 7.84 7.55 12.93
N ASP A 204 7.20 6.41 12.66
CA ASP A 204 7.31 5.21 13.48
C ASP A 204 8.66 4.51 13.24
N PHE A 205 9.49 4.39 14.27
CA PHE A 205 10.80 3.74 14.21
C PHE A 205 10.73 2.26 13.75
N ARG A 206 9.56 1.62 13.85
CA ARG A 206 9.31 0.26 13.35
C ARG A 206 8.71 0.24 11.94
N ALA A 207 8.69 1.34 11.23
CA ALA A 207 8.05 1.42 9.92
C ALA A 207 8.65 0.44 8.91
N SER A 208 9.97 0.34 8.87
CA SER A 208 10.70 -0.59 7.99
C SER A 208 10.41 -2.06 8.34
N GLU A 209 10.39 -2.40 9.63
CA GLU A 209 10.04 -3.74 10.10
C GLU A 209 8.61 -4.10 9.73
N ARG A 210 7.67 -3.19 9.95
CA ARG A 210 6.25 -3.40 9.61
C ARG A 210 6.03 -3.54 8.10
N MET A 211 6.77 -2.79 7.29
CA MET A 211 6.74 -2.94 5.84
C MET A 211 7.28 -4.29 5.41
N ALA A 212 8.43 -4.72 5.93
CA ALA A 212 8.98 -6.03 5.66
C ALA A 212 8.00 -7.14 6.05
N GLN A 213 7.38 -7.06 7.23
CA GLN A 213 6.35 -7.99 7.69
C GLN A 213 5.12 -8.00 6.77
N LEU A 214 4.72 -6.85 6.23
CA LEU A 214 3.61 -6.75 5.29
C LEU A 214 3.94 -7.43 3.98
N ILE A 215 5.13 -7.17 3.43
CA ILE A 215 5.62 -7.82 2.20
C ILE A 215 5.69 -9.34 2.40
N LEU A 216 6.25 -9.80 3.51
CA LEU A 216 6.33 -11.23 3.83
C LEU A 216 4.94 -11.86 4.02
N ARG A 217 3.97 -11.13 4.59
CA ARG A 217 2.58 -11.62 4.71
C ARG A 217 1.85 -11.70 3.38
N SER A 218 2.18 -10.85 2.42
CA SER A 218 1.63 -10.97 1.06
C SER A 218 2.03 -12.29 0.39
N GLU A 219 3.06 -12.97 0.93
CA GLU A 219 3.45 -14.32 0.54
C GLU A 219 2.48 -15.41 1.01
N GLU A 220 1.63 -15.14 1.99
CA GLU A 220 0.69 -16.12 2.54
C GLU A 220 -0.55 -16.33 1.62
N HIS A 221 -0.65 -15.59 0.51
CA HIS A 221 -1.75 -15.64 -0.45
C HIS A 221 -1.35 -16.14 -1.85
N PRO A 222 -0.44 -17.09 -2.05
CA PRO A 222 -0.26 -17.70 -3.36
C PRO A 222 -1.16 -18.92 -3.49
N SER A 223 -1.88 -18.96 -4.55
CA SER A 223 -2.50 -20.17 -5.08
C SER A 223 -1.47 -21.12 -5.66
#